data_0a243eca19566e863e935fb0a5f387d5
#
_entry.id   0a243eca19566e863e935fb0a5f387d5
#
_cell.length_a   1.000
_cell.length_b   1.000
_cell.length_c   1.000
_cell.angle_alpha   90.00
_cell.angle_beta   90.00
_cell.angle_gamma   90.00
#
_symmetry.space_group_name_H-M   'P 1'
#
loop_
_entity.id
_entity.type
_entity.pdbx_description
1 polymer ?
#
loop_
_entity_poly.entity_id
_entity_poly.type
_entity_poly.pdbx_seq_one_letter_code
_entity_poly.pdbx_strand_id
1 'polypeptide(L)'
;MSASGTDALQLVRYNLAVVVKDRVPVQLPLDHLSELWPNKLRGARVGALIHPASVSAKLVHASRILEQHSGDLFRLAAFFGPQHGFLGQTQDNMVEWKTYEHPRLHIPIYSLYGDHREPTAEMLEGMDVLLVDLQDVGSRYYTFIWTMYLCMRACERCGIAAVVLDRPNPINGVTIEGPVLDPNYKSFVGMHPIPVRHGRTLGELAQRFRDETFHDCELFVLPMKNWERAMWFDQTGLPWVMPSPNMPTLDTATVYPGMCLFEATNISEGRGTTRPFEIFGAPFIDAERLSTELNGLKLPGVLFRENYFQPTFQKFAGQLCGGAQLHVVDRDRFRPFETGIEIIRAIRSLYPNDFEWKQPPYEYEREKLPIEVLLGGPVDRFFDD
;
A
#
# COMPACT_ATOMS: atom_id res chain seq x y z
N MET A 1 -59.65 -10.88 28.40
CA MET A 1 -59.51 -9.68 27.54
C MET A 1 -58.04 -9.50 27.17
N SER A 2 -57.83 -9.76 25.99
CA SER A 2 -56.67 -9.72 25.15
C SER A 2 -55.97 -8.37 25.12
N ALA A 3 -54.65 -8.35 25.12
CA ALA A 3 -53.86 -7.38 24.40
C ALA A 3 -52.54 -8.03 24.00
N SER A 4 -52.46 -8.34 22.76
CA SER A 4 -51.29 -8.80 22.03
C SER A 4 -50.35 -7.63 21.79
N GLY A 5 -49.10 -7.74 22.27
CA GLY A 5 -48.00 -6.87 21.90
C GLY A 5 -47.04 -7.66 21.05
N THR A 6 -47.19 -7.61 19.75
CA THR A 6 -46.22 -8.08 18.77
C THR A 6 -45.15 -7.03 18.61
N ASP A 7 -44.05 -7.19 19.34
CA ASP A 7 -42.83 -6.45 19.07
C ASP A 7 -42.23 -6.95 17.74
N ALA A 8 -42.29 -6.08 16.75
CA ALA A 8 -41.74 -6.30 15.44
C ALA A 8 -40.19 -6.16 15.53
N LEU A 9 -39.53 -7.28 15.72
CA LEU A 9 -38.10 -7.40 15.37
C LEU A 9 -37.97 -7.17 13.87
N GLN A 10 -37.63 -5.93 13.51
CA GLN A 10 -37.16 -5.61 12.17
C GLN A 10 -35.84 -6.32 11.95
N LEU A 11 -35.89 -7.50 11.36
CA LEU A 11 -34.76 -8.21 10.81
C LEU A 11 -34.11 -7.31 9.76
N VAL A 12 -32.97 -6.71 10.13
CA VAL A 12 -32.06 -6.14 9.16
C VAL A 12 -31.56 -7.31 8.31
N ARG A 13 -32.18 -7.48 7.16
CA ARG A 13 -31.68 -8.38 6.13
C ARG A 13 -30.37 -7.81 5.63
N TYR A 14 -29.26 -8.37 6.06
CA TYR A 14 -28.00 -8.24 5.36
C TYR A 14 -28.21 -8.83 3.96
N ASN A 15 -28.36 -7.98 2.98
CA ASN A 15 -28.26 -8.37 1.57
C ASN A 15 -26.81 -8.72 1.26
N LEU A 16 -26.39 -9.90 1.68
CA LEU A 16 -25.16 -10.58 1.27
C LEU A 16 -25.35 -11.21 -0.11
N ALA A 17 -25.66 -10.39 -1.09
CA ALA A 17 -25.51 -10.74 -2.49
C ALA A 17 -25.48 -9.40 -3.27
N VAL A 18 -24.35 -8.71 -3.23
CA VAL A 18 -24.02 -7.87 -4.36
C VAL A 18 -23.76 -8.86 -5.51
N VAL A 19 -24.83 -9.20 -6.22
CA VAL A 19 -24.73 -9.82 -7.53
C VAL A 19 -23.95 -8.83 -8.39
N VAL A 20 -22.68 -9.10 -8.60
CA VAL A 20 -21.88 -8.43 -9.64
C VAL A 20 -22.52 -8.88 -10.95
N LYS A 21 -23.60 -8.21 -11.37
CA LYS A 21 -24.23 -8.42 -12.66
C LYS A 21 -23.19 -8.03 -13.74
N ASP A 22 -22.77 -9.02 -14.50
CA ASP A 22 -22.22 -8.91 -15.87
C ASP A 22 -21.15 -7.81 -16.13
N ARG A 23 -20.31 -7.48 -15.14
CA ARG A 23 -19.16 -6.63 -15.40
C ARG A 23 -18.08 -7.46 -16.08
N VAL A 24 -17.57 -6.93 -17.19
CA VAL A 24 -16.37 -7.49 -17.84
C VAL A 24 -15.20 -7.27 -16.86
N PRO A 25 -14.46 -8.33 -16.49
CA PRO A 25 -13.31 -8.20 -15.60
C PRO A 25 -12.28 -7.20 -16.10
N VAL A 26 -11.58 -6.56 -15.18
CA VAL A 26 -10.42 -5.73 -15.51
C VAL A 26 -9.35 -6.61 -16.16
N GLN A 27 -8.79 -6.12 -17.25
CA GLN A 27 -7.68 -6.77 -17.94
C GLN A 27 -6.38 -6.03 -17.61
N LEU A 28 -5.42 -6.76 -17.09
CA LEU A 28 -4.11 -6.20 -16.75
C LEU A 28 -3.21 -6.13 -18.01
N PRO A 29 -2.34 -5.11 -18.11
CA PRO A 29 -1.36 -5.02 -19.20
C PRO A 29 -0.48 -6.26 -19.29
N LEU A 30 -0.18 -6.89 -18.16
CA LEU A 30 0.62 -8.12 -18.10
C LEU A 30 -0.03 -9.30 -18.88
N ASP A 31 -1.37 -9.37 -18.92
CA ASP A 31 -2.11 -10.39 -19.67
C ASP A 31 -2.08 -10.16 -21.18
N HIS A 32 -1.75 -8.94 -21.63
CA HIS A 32 -1.75 -8.51 -23.03
C HIS A 32 -0.40 -7.88 -23.44
N LEU A 33 0.68 -8.29 -22.82
CA LEU A 33 1.99 -7.65 -22.94
C LEU A 33 2.47 -7.60 -24.40
N SER A 34 2.28 -8.68 -25.17
CA SER A 34 2.68 -8.74 -26.59
C SER A 34 1.93 -7.75 -27.48
N GLU A 35 0.67 -7.43 -27.16
CA GLU A 35 -0.15 -6.48 -27.91
C GLU A 35 0.20 -5.03 -27.54
N LEU A 36 0.53 -4.80 -26.27
CA LEU A 36 0.74 -3.47 -25.71
C LEU A 36 2.20 -3.01 -25.76
N TRP A 37 3.14 -3.95 -25.98
CA TRP A 37 4.57 -3.63 -25.98
C TRP A 37 4.92 -2.62 -27.08
N PRO A 38 5.60 -1.49 -26.75
CA PRO A 38 5.93 -0.47 -27.74
C PRO A 38 6.84 -1.00 -28.84
N ASN A 39 6.47 -0.84 -30.10
CA ASN A 39 7.22 -1.38 -31.24
C ASN A 39 8.69 -0.89 -31.27
N LYS A 40 8.95 0.35 -30.84
CA LYS A 40 10.30 0.90 -30.81
C LYS A 40 11.20 0.27 -29.73
N LEU A 41 10.61 -0.45 -28.75
CA LEU A 41 11.31 -1.15 -27.69
C LEU A 41 11.46 -2.66 -27.97
N ARG A 42 11.11 -3.14 -29.19
CA ARG A 42 11.35 -4.52 -29.56
C ARG A 42 12.84 -4.83 -29.63
N GLY A 43 13.23 -5.95 -29.03
CA GLY A 43 14.63 -6.38 -28.92
C GLY A 43 15.43 -5.69 -27.81
N ALA A 44 14.82 -4.73 -27.08
CA ALA A 44 15.44 -4.02 -25.97
C ALA A 44 15.92 -4.96 -24.85
N ARG A 45 16.96 -4.59 -24.14
CA ARG A 45 17.40 -5.25 -22.90
C ARG A 45 16.60 -4.67 -21.73
N VAL A 46 15.84 -5.53 -21.05
CA VAL A 46 14.84 -5.14 -20.04
C VAL A 46 15.25 -5.60 -18.65
N GLY A 47 15.35 -4.65 -17.71
CA GLY A 47 15.26 -4.93 -16.30
C GLY A 47 13.81 -4.83 -15.84
N ALA A 48 13.38 -5.62 -14.85
CA ALA A 48 11.99 -5.59 -14.38
C ALA A 48 11.89 -5.47 -12.86
N LEU A 49 11.26 -4.38 -12.39
CA LEU A 49 10.90 -4.17 -10.99
C LEU A 49 9.55 -4.84 -10.73
N ILE A 50 9.57 -5.92 -9.97
CA ILE A 50 8.41 -6.76 -9.67
C ILE A 50 8.46 -7.28 -8.23
N HIS A 51 7.32 -7.77 -7.74
CA HIS A 51 7.14 -8.32 -6.40
C HIS A 51 6.09 -9.46 -6.42
N PRO A 52 5.78 -10.14 -5.28
CA PRO A 52 4.88 -11.30 -5.30
C PRO A 52 3.49 -11.06 -5.88
N ALA A 53 2.93 -9.85 -5.77
CA ALA A 53 1.64 -9.52 -6.35
C ALA A 53 1.70 -9.03 -7.82
N SER A 54 2.89 -9.04 -8.43
CA SER A 54 3.05 -8.84 -9.89
C SER A 54 2.59 -10.11 -10.61
N VAL A 55 1.29 -10.30 -10.68
CA VAL A 55 0.66 -11.49 -11.29
C VAL A 55 -0.34 -11.10 -12.36
N SER A 56 -0.56 -11.99 -13.30
CA SER A 56 -1.67 -11.93 -14.27
C SER A 56 -3.02 -12.19 -13.59
N ALA A 57 -4.13 -11.94 -14.28
CA ALA A 57 -5.47 -12.32 -13.83
C ALA A 57 -5.61 -13.84 -13.54
N LYS A 58 -4.71 -14.66 -14.08
CA LYS A 58 -4.65 -16.12 -13.86
C LYS A 58 -3.63 -16.54 -12.80
N LEU A 59 -3.13 -15.60 -11.98
CA LEU A 59 -2.12 -15.83 -10.94
C LEU A 59 -0.77 -16.33 -11.48
N VAL A 60 -0.46 -16.10 -12.74
CA VAL A 60 0.88 -16.37 -13.29
C VAL A 60 1.78 -15.17 -12.94
N HIS A 61 2.87 -15.43 -12.23
CA HIS A 61 3.80 -14.38 -11.81
C HIS A 61 4.50 -13.72 -12.99
N ALA A 62 4.71 -12.41 -12.93
CA ALA A 62 5.32 -11.61 -13.98
C ALA A 62 6.66 -12.15 -14.46
N SER A 63 7.51 -12.66 -13.55
CA SER A 63 8.81 -13.24 -13.94
C SER A 63 8.69 -14.34 -14.98
N ARG A 64 7.64 -15.18 -14.91
CA ARG A 64 7.41 -16.24 -15.86
C ARG A 64 6.87 -15.72 -17.20
N ILE A 65 6.00 -14.72 -17.15
CA ILE A 65 5.46 -14.09 -18.37
C ILE A 65 6.58 -13.35 -19.11
N LEU A 66 7.39 -12.59 -18.38
CA LEU A 66 8.53 -11.87 -18.94
C LEU A 66 9.58 -12.83 -19.54
N GLU A 67 9.83 -13.96 -18.88
CA GLU A 67 10.70 -15.00 -19.42
C GLU A 67 10.16 -15.58 -20.75
N GLN A 68 8.86 -15.87 -20.82
CA GLN A 68 8.23 -16.40 -22.04
C GLN A 68 8.35 -15.45 -23.23
N HIS A 69 8.35 -14.14 -22.98
CA HIS A 69 8.52 -13.11 -24.01
C HIS A 69 9.97 -12.73 -24.27
N SER A 70 10.91 -13.24 -23.47
CA SER A 70 12.34 -12.99 -23.67
C SER A 70 12.86 -13.76 -24.88
N GLY A 71 13.46 -13.04 -25.82
CA GLY A 71 13.93 -13.58 -27.11
C GLY A 71 13.01 -13.24 -28.29
N ASP A 72 11.74 -12.91 -28.01
CA ASP A 72 10.76 -12.47 -29.02
C ASP A 72 10.48 -10.96 -28.95
N LEU A 73 9.96 -10.47 -27.81
CA LEU A 73 9.64 -9.05 -27.65
C LEU A 73 10.85 -8.22 -27.20
N PHE A 74 11.64 -8.77 -26.30
CA PHE A 74 12.79 -8.11 -25.63
C PHE A 74 13.78 -9.18 -25.12
N ARG A 75 14.84 -8.74 -24.45
CA ARG A 75 15.80 -9.61 -23.75
C ARG A 75 15.76 -9.28 -22.26
N LEU A 76 15.28 -10.20 -21.43
CA LEU A 76 15.27 -10.04 -19.99
C LEU A 76 16.71 -10.09 -19.44
N ALA A 77 17.15 -9.03 -18.75
CA ALA A 77 18.52 -8.85 -18.29
C ALA A 77 18.65 -8.93 -16.76
N ALA A 78 17.65 -8.46 -15.99
CA ALA A 78 17.68 -8.47 -14.54
C ALA A 78 16.26 -8.36 -13.95
N PHE A 79 16.13 -8.70 -12.67
CA PHE A 79 15.01 -8.31 -11.84
C PHE A 79 15.45 -7.31 -10.78
N PHE A 80 14.49 -6.51 -10.32
CA PHE A 80 14.60 -5.61 -9.18
C PHE A 80 13.44 -5.92 -8.23
N GLY A 81 13.70 -5.88 -6.93
CA GLY A 81 12.66 -6.06 -5.92
C GLY A 81 12.59 -4.87 -4.97
N PRO A 82 11.37 -4.43 -4.58
CA PRO A 82 11.15 -3.34 -3.63
C PRO A 82 11.33 -3.79 -2.18
N GLN A 83 10.86 -2.99 -1.24
CA GLN A 83 10.68 -3.39 0.17
C GLN A 83 9.97 -4.75 0.28
N HIS A 84 10.27 -5.52 1.30
CA HIS A 84 9.86 -6.91 1.53
C HIS A 84 10.48 -7.96 0.61
N GLY A 85 11.22 -7.56 -0.42
CA GLY A 85 11.95 -8.47 -1.30
C GLY A 85 11.18 -8.93 -2.53
N PHE A 86 11.90 -9.44 -3.49
CA PHE A 86 11.37 -10.02 -4.72
C PHE A 86 10.39 -11.19 -4.46
N LEU A 87 10.59 -11.95 -3.37
CA LEU A 87 9.73 -13.07 -2.96
C LEU A 87 8.73 -12.67 -1.84
N GLY A 88 8.78 -11.45 -1.33
CA GLY A 88 7.94 -11.01 -0.22
C GLY A 88 8.25 -11.68 1.11
N GLN A 89 9.48 -12.13 1.32
CA GLN A 89 9.86 -12.97 2.45
C GLN A 89 10.17 -12.21 3.73
N THR A 90 10.45 -10.91 3.68
CA THR A 90 10.72 -10.11 4.87
C THR A 90 9.42 -9.64 5.51
N GLN A 91 9.05 -10.28 6.64
CA GLN A 91 7.76 -10.10 7.30
C GLN A 91 7.58 -8.68 7.86
N ASP A 92 8.64 -8.10 8.38
CA ASP A 92 8.59 -6.81 9.06
C ASP A 92 9.01 -5.65 8.15
N ASN A 93 8.63 -4.42 8.51
CA ASN A 93 9.12 -3.22 7.85
C ASN A 93 10.58 -2.93 8.27
N MET A 94 11.28 -2.12 7.48
CA MET A 94 12.69 -1.74 7.69
C MET A 94 13.67 -2.93 7.78
N VAL A 95 13.29 -4.12 7.26
CA VAL A 95 14.18 -5.26 7.12
C VAL A 95 14.78 -5.27 5.72
N GLU A 96 16.07 -4.99 5.65
CA GLU A 96 16.83 -4.97 4.39
C GLU A 96 17.08 -6.38 3.86
N TRP A 97 17.21 -6.50 2.54
CA TRP A 97 17.54 -7.76 1.89
C TRP A 97 18.64 -7.54 0.82
N LYS A 98 19.39 -8.61 0.53
CA LYS A 98 20.57 -8.54 -0.35
C LYS A 98 20.25 -8.97 -1.77
N THR A 99 20.97 -8.39 -2.73
CA THR A 99 21.03 -8.83 -4.13
C THR A 99 21.49 -10.29 -4.22
N TYR A 100 20.89 -11.05 -5.12
CA TYR A 100 21.26 -12.44 -5.42
C TYR A 100 20.96 -12.79 -6.88
N GLU A 101 21.46 -13.94 -7.34
CA GLU A 101 21.19 -14.43 -8.69
C GLU A 101 19.90 -15.27 -8.73
N HIS A 102 19.09 -15.08 -9.76
CA HIS A 102 17.90 -15.88 -9.99
C HIS A 102 18.30 -17.34 -10.28
N PRO A 103 17.83 -18.34 -9.48
CA PRO A 103 18.41 -19.70 -9.49
C PRO A 103 18.29 -20.46 -10.80
N ARG A 104 17.36 -20.07 -11.69
CA ARG A 104 17.09 -20.75 -12.96
C ARG A 104 17.50 -19.90 -14.18
N LEU A 105 17.33 -18.59 -14.10
CA LEU A 105 17.60 -17.71 -15.25
C LEU A 105 19.04 -17.20 -15.26
N HIS A 106 19.77 -17.35 -14.16
CA HIS A 106 21.15 -16.88 -13.99
C HIS A 106 21.33 -15.39 -14.33
N ILE A 107 20.31 -14.58 -14.00
CA ILE A 107 20.33 -13.14 -14.07
C ILE A 107 20.24 -12.54 -12.67
N PRO A 108 20.76 -11.32 -12.43
CA PRO A 108 20.72 -10.71 -11.10
C PRO A 108 19.29 -10.34 -10.69
N ILE A 109 19.04 -10.45 -9.38
CA ILE A 109 17.88 -9.88 -8.68
C ILE A 109 18.42 -8.82 -7.74
N TYR A 110 18.32 -7.56 -8.15
CA TYR A 110 18.82 -6.42 -7.37
C TYR A 110 17.85 -6.01 -6.28
N SER A 111 18.37 -5.78 -5.07
CA SER A 111 17.62 -5.20 -3.96
C SER A 111 17.53 -3.69 -4.13
N LEU A 112 16.29 -3.17 -4.10
CA LEU A 112 16.00 -1.75 -3.94
C LEU A 112 15.45 -1.45 -2.54
N TYR A 113 15.82 -2.29 -1.57
CA TYR A 113 15.58 -2.05 -0.15
C TYR A 113 16.70 -2.66 0.69
N GLY A 114 17.87 -2.03 0.64
CA GLY A 114 19.11 -2.44 1.29
C GLY A 114 20.13 -1.31 1.17
N ASP A 115 21.31 -1.60 0.66
CA ASP A 115 22.34 -0.59 0.42
C ASP A 115 21.88 0.52 -0.54
N HIS A 116 20.97 0.19 -1.46
CA HIS A 116 20.42 1.09 -2.46
C HIS A 116 18.90 1.04 -2.46
N ARG A 117 18.25 2.20 -2.64
CA ARG A 117 16.79 2.35 -2.86
C ARG A 117 16.46 2.85 -4.25
N GLU A 118 17.48 3.25 -4.97
CA GLU A 118 17.47 3.66 -6.36
C GLU A 118 18.44 2.76 -7.14
N PRO A 119 18.09 2.32 -8.36
CA PRO A 119 19.05 1.61 -9.20
C PRO A 119 20.30 2.45 -9.44
N THR A 120 21.47 1.85 -9.24
CA THR A 120 22.75 2.49 -9.62
C THR A 120 22.97 2.40 -11.13
N ALA A 121 23.91 3.19 -11.65
CA ALA A 121 24.27 3.13 -13.07
C ALA A 121 24.79 1.74 -13.46
N GLU A 122 25.54 1.09 -12.56
CA GLU A 122 26.06 -0.27 -12.77
C GLU A 122 24.94 -1.31 -12.84
N MET A 123 23.88 -1.18 -12.02
CA MET A 123 22.73 -2.08 -12.08
C MET A 123 21.95 -1.94 -13.39
N LEU A 124 21.99 -0.77 -14.01
CA LEU A 124 21.29 -0.45 -15.27
C LEU A 124 22.20 -0.59 -16.50
N GLU A 125 23.48 -0.94 -16.32
CA GLU A 125 24.44 -1.02 -17.43
C GLU A 125 23.98 -1.97 -18.54
N GLY A 126 23.94 -1.43 -19.75
CA GLY A 126 23.50 -2.16 -20.94
C GLY A 126 22.02 -2.52 -20.99
N MET A 127 21.18 -1.92 -20.12
CA MET A 127 19.72 -1.98 -20.25
C MET A 127 19.22 -0.81 -21.11
N ASP A 128 18.15 -1.05 -21.83
CA ASP A 128 17.43 -0.05 -22.64
C ASP A 128 16.12 0.37 -21.94
N VAL A 129 15.59 -0.52 -21.09
CA VAL A 129 14.27 -0.38 -20.48
C VAL A 129 14.29 -0.87 -19.04
N LEU A 130 13.66 -0.14 -18.14
CA LEU A 130 13.22 -0.60 -16.83
C LEU A 130 11.69 -0.73 -16.81
N LEU A 131 11.20 -1.97 -16.78
CA LEU A 131 9.78 -2.28 -16.64
C LEU A 131 9.40 -2.26 -15.15
N VAL A 132 8.26 -1.67 -14.82
CA VAL A 132 7.70 -1.60 -13.46
C VAL A 132 6.32 -2.25 -13.46
N ASP A 133 6.15 -3.28 -12.63
CA ASP A 133 4.87 -3.95 -12.38
C ASP A 133 4.67 -4.14 -10.88
N LEU A 134 4.05 -3.16 -10.21
CA LEU A 134 3.84 -3.16 -8.77
C LEU A 134 2.36 -2.96 -8.45
N GLN A 135 1.84 -3.67 -7.43
CA GLN A 135 0.51 -3.44 -6.88
C GLN A 135 0.63 -2.47 -5.71
N ASP A 136 0.18 -1.24 -5.91
CA ASP A 136 0.03 -0.24 -4.87
C ASP A 136 -1.26 -0.46 -4.04
N VAL A 137 -1.35 0.18 -2.86
CA VAL A 137 -2.51 0.08 -1.96
C VAL A 137 -3.31 1.38 -1.82
N GLY A 138 -3.00 2.40 -2.61
CA GLY A 138 -3.75 3.67 -2.64
C GLY A 138 -3.33 4.66 -1.56
N SER A 139 -2.22 4.43 -0.86
CA SER A 139 -1.74 5.25 0.25
C SER A 139 -0.32 5.75 0.03
N ARG A 140 -0.08 7.04 0.31
CA ARG A 140 1.23 7.70 0.16
C ARG A 140 2.35 7.00 0.91
N TYR A 141 2.09 6.44 2.09
CA TYR A 141 3.11 5.79 2.91
C TYR A 141 3.63 4.48 2.30
N TYR A 142 2.86 3.88 1.39
CA TYR A 142 3.23 2.61 0.80
C TYR A 142 4.38 2.80 -0.19
N THR A 143 5.54 2.28 0.15
CA THR A 143 6.84 2.64 -0.46
C THR A 143 6.99 2.26 -1.92
N PHE A 144 6.11 1.42 -2.48
CA PHE A 144 6.23 0.95 -3.86
C PHE A 144 6.12 2.07 -4.90
N ILE A 145 5.26 3.06 -4.64
CA ILE A 145 5.18 4.24 -5.51
C ILE A 145 6.48 5.05 -5.49
N TRP A 146 7.19 5.07 -4.35
CA TRP A 146 8.46 5.77 -4.22
C TRP A 146 9.63 4.98 -4.79
N THR A 147 9.59 3.64 -4.72
CA THR A 147 10.53 2.78 -5.45
C THR A 147 10.40 3.02 -6.96
N MET A 148 9.17 3.09 -7.51
CA MET A 148 8.94 3.48 -8.90
C MET A 148 9.46 4.89 -9.19
N TYR A 149 9.19 5.88 -8.32
CA TYR A 149 9.70 7.25 -8.46
C TYR A 149 11.23 7.30 -8.58
N LEU A 150 11.94 6.57 -7.71
CA LEU A 150 13.39 6.46 -7.73
C LEU A 150 13.90 5.73 -8.99
N CYS A 151 13.19 4.71 -9.43
CA CYS A 151 13.49 4.02 -10.69
C CYS A 151 13.34 4.95 -11.90
N MET A 152 12.29 5.79 -11.95
CA MET A 152 12.11 6.77 -13.03
C MET A 152 13.22 7.82 -13.02
N ARG A 153 13.67 8.27 -11.84
CA ARG A 153 14.83 9.17 -11.71
C ARG A 153 16.11 8.54 -12.25
N ALA A 154 16.33 7.26 -11.94
CA ALA A 154 17.48 6.52 -12.46
C ALA A 154 17.39 6.33 -13.98
N CYS A 155 16.21 6.05 -14.52
CA CYS A 155 15.96 5.93 -15.95
C CYS A 155 16.30 7.24 -16.69
N GLU A 156 15.80 8.37 -16.21
CA GLU A 156 16.12 9.70 -16.76
C GLU A 156 17.63 9.94 -16.75
N ARG A 157 18.30 9.74 -15.62
CA ARG A 157 19.74 9.96 -15.47
C ARG A 157 20.58 9.07 -16.40
N CYS A 158 20.14 7.84 -16.63
CA CYS A 158 20.86 6.86 -17.46
C CYS A 158 20.40 6.86 -18.93
N GLY A 159 19.40 7.64 -19.30
CA GLY A 159 18.88 7.71 -20.67
C GLY A 159 18.19 6.43 -21.14
N ILE A 160 17.57 5.66 -20.24
CA ILE A 160 16.81 4.45 -20.54
C ILE A 160 15.30 4.68 -20.36
N ALA A 161 14.48 3.93 -21.08
CA ALA A 161 13.02 4.08 -21.01
C ALA A 161 12.45 3.43 -19.74
N ALA A 162 11.42 4.04 -19.16
CA ALA A 162 10.57 3.44 -18.14
C ALA A 162 9.27 2.92 -18.77
N VAL A 163 8.94 1.65 -18.52
CA VAL A 163 7.66 1.04 -18.94
C VAL A 163 6.89 0.65 -17.70
N VAL A 164 5.74 1.28 -17.44
CA VAL A 164 4.91 1.01 -16.25
C VAL A 164 3.66 0.24 -16.69
N LEU A 165 3.49 -0.95 -16.12
CA LEU A 165 2.27 -1.73 -16.25
C LEU A 165 1.26 -1.20 -15.23
N ASP A 166 0.17 -0.59 -15.70
CA ASP A 166 -0.81 0.01 -14.81
C ASP A 166 -1.61 -1.06 -14.05
N ARG A 167 -1.96 -0.75 -12.79
CA ARG A 167 -2.74 -1.62 -11.90
C ARG A 167 -3.80 -0.84 -11.15
N PRO A 168 -4.95 -1.50 -10.79
CA PRO A 168 -6.03 -0.83 -10.07
C PRO A 168 -5.55 -0.23 -8.75
N ASN A 169 -6.04 0.97 -8.43
CA ASN A 169 -6.02 1.44 -7.05
C ASN A 169 -7.06 0.61 -6.26
N PRO A 170 -6.67 -0.15 -5.22
CA PRO A 170 -7.56 -1.11 -4.60
C PRO A 170 -8.68 -0.46 -3.77
N ILE A 171 -8.46 0.76 -3.28
CA ILE A 171 -9.40 1.49 -2.45
C ILE A 171 -10.13 2.61 -3.20
N ASN A 172 -10.40 2.39 -4.49
CA ASN A 172 -10.94 3.26 -5.53
C ASN A 172 -10.05 4.48 -5.92
N GLY A 173 -10.33 5.03 -7.09
CA GLY A 173 -9.62 6.19 -7.65
C GLY A 173 -10.38 7.51 -7.51
N VAL A 174 -11.49 7.55 -6.76
CA VAL A 174 -12.35 8.73 -6.61
C VAL A 174 -12.08 9.46 -5.30
N THR A 175 -11.98 8.70 -4.21
CA THR A 175 -11.84 9.29 -2.88
C THR A 175 -10.40 9.71 -2.61
N ILE A 176 -10.22 10.97 -2.30
CA ILE A 176 -8.94 11.57 -1.90
C ILE A 176 -9.09 12.02 -0.45
N GLU A 177 -8.07 11.74 0.39
CA GLU A 177 -8.15 12.02 1.82
C GLU A 177 -6.77 12.27 2.43
N GLY A 178 -6.76 13.03 3.53
CA GLY A 178 -5.56 13.39 4.25
C GLY A 178 -4.75 14.51 3.60
N PRO A 179 -3.74 15.05 4.31
CA PRO A 179 -2.96 16.19 3.86
C PRO A 179 -2.07 15.84 2.65
N VAL A 180 -1.90 16.82 1.77
CA VAL A 180 -0.82 16.81 0.78
C VAL A 180 0.51 16.99 1.49
N LEU A 181 1.53 16.23 1.07
CA LEU A 181 2.88 16.30 1.61
C LEU A 181 3.45 17.72 1.46
N ASP A 182 3.89 18.30 2.57
CA ASP A 182 4.75 19.48 2.56
C ASP A 182 6.17 19.06 2.09
N PRO A 183 6.75 19.76 1.10
CA PRO A 183 8.10 19.45 0.61
C PRO A 183 9.20 19.42 1.68
N ASN A 184 9.03 20.11 2.81
CA ASN A 184 9.96 20.10 3.93
C ASN A 184 9.95 18.76 4.73
N TYR A 185 8.92 17.94 4.53
CA TYR A 185 8.74 16.63 5.18
C TYR A 185 8.96 15.45 4.23
N LYS A 186 9.69 15.66 3.14
CA LYS A 186 10.06 14.59 2.21
C LYS A 186 10.85 13.49 2.92
N SER A 187 10.48 12.25 2.65
CA SER A 187 11.12 11.04 3.19
C SER A 187 10.88 9.86 2.22
N PHE A 188 11.35 8.66 2.59
CA PHE A 188 11.08 7.47 1.78
C PHE A 188 9.60 7.05 1.76
N VAL A 189 8.75 7.58 2.64
CA VAL A 189 7.28 7.38 2.63
C VAL A 189 6.50 8.58 2.08
N GLY A 190 7.21 9.48 1.39
CA GLY A 190 6.62 10.66 0.75
C GLY A 190 7.67 11.51 0.05
N MET A 191 7.83 11.39 -1.27
CA MET A 191 8.84 12.14 -2.04
C MET A 191 8.26 13.26 -2.90
N HIS A 192 6.96 13.20 -3.17
CA HIS A 192 6.27 14.14 -4.04
C HIS A 192 4.96 14.61 -3.39
N PRO A 193 4.51 15.87 -3.62
CA PRO A 193 3.29 16.43 -3.02
C PRO A 193 2.03 15.72 -3.51
N ILE A 194 1.66 14.63 -2.86
CA ILE A 194 0.39 13.92 -3.04
C ILE A 194 -0.30 13.75 -1.69
N PRO A 195 -1.65 13.65 -1.66
CA PRO A 195 -2.39 13.39 -0.42
C PRO A 195 -2.15 11.97 0.11
N VAL A 196 -2.51 11.73 1.36
CA VAL A 196 -2.36 10.42 2.01
C VAL A 196 -3.08 9.32 1.24
N ARG A 197 -4.38 9.44 1.04
CA ARG A 197 -5.14 8.61 0.11
C ARG A 197 -5.18 9.33 -1.23
N HIS A 198 -4.38 8.87 -2.19
CA HIS A 198 -4.10 9.67 -3.39
C HIS A 198 -5.08 9.48 -4.54
N GLY A 199 -5.92 8.43 -4.51
CA GLY A 199 -6.95 8.19 -5.52
C GLY A 199 -6.43 8.02 -6.95
N ARG A 200 -5.19 7.56 -7.15
CA ARG A 200 -4.56 7.37 -8.45
C ARG A 200 -4.12 5.92 -8.65
N THR A 201 -4.05 5.49 -9.90
CA THR A 201 -3.37 4.24 -10.28
C THR A 201 -1.86 4.44 -10.31
N LEU A 202 -1.10 3.33 -10.38
CA LEU A 202 0.36 3.39 -10.49
C LEU A 202 0.79 4.12 -11.77
N GLY A 203 0.12 3.85 -12.89
CA GLY A 203 0.39 4.50 -14.18
C GLY A 203 0.08 6.00 -14.15
N GLU A 204 -1.00 6.41 -13.49
CA GLU A 204 -1.35 7.82 -13.30
C GLU A 204 -0.33 8.55 -12.42
N LEU A 205 0.24 7.89 -11.42
CA LEU A 205 1.32 8.45 -10.61
C LEU A 205 2.61 8.58 -11.42
N ALA A 206 2.96 7.55 -12.20
CA ALA A 206 4.12 7.61 -13.08
C ALA A 206 4.03 8.77 -14.08
N GLN A 207 2.85 8.94 -14.71
CA GLN A 207 2.62 10.06 -15.63
C GLN A 207 2.78 11.42 -14.93
N ARG A 208 2.22 11.55 -13.72
CA ARG A 208 2.34 12.76 -12.91
C ARG A 208 3.81 13.04 -12.55
N PHE A 209 4.55 12.03 -12.14
CA PHE A 209 5.97 12.19 -11.79
C PHE A 209 6.81 12.61 -13.00
N ARG A 210 6.51 12.05 -14.18
CA ARG A 210 7.14 12.46 -15.43
C ARG A 210 6.84 13.92 -15.74
N ASP A 211 5.57 14.32 -15.66
CA ASP A 211 5.15 15.67 -16.04
C ASP A 211 5.61 16.76 -15.05
N GLU A 212 5.73 16.43 -13.76
CA GLU A 212 6.03 17.40 -12.70
C GLU A 212 7.51 17.37 -12.24
N THR A 213 8.26 16.29 -12.57
CA THR A 213 9.62 16.12 -12.03
C THR A 213 10.63 15.58 -13.04
N PHE A 214 10.29 14.54 -13.81
CA PHE A 214 11.20 13.81 -14.68
C PHE A 214 10.89 14.07 -16.14
N HIS A 215 11.07 15.32 -16.58
CA HIS A 215 10.63 15.79 -17.90
C HIS A 215 11.30 15.09 -19.08
N ASP A 216 12.53 14.61 -18.88
CA ASP A 216 13.32 13.92 -19.90
C ASP A 216 13.22 12.38 -19.80
N CYS A 217 12.50 11.85 -18.81
CA CYS A 217 12.27 10.42 -18.70
C CYS A 217 11.33 9.94 -19.82
N GLU A 218 11.83 9.06 -20.66
CA GLU A 218 11.01 8.40 -21.68
C GLU A 218 10.09 7.37 -21.02
N LEU A 219 8.82 7.75 -20.83
CA LEU A 219 7.83 6.95 -20.11
C LEU A 219 6.79 6.34 -21.06
N PHE A 220 6.51 5.05 -20.88
CA PHE A 220 5.38 4.32 -21.45
C PHE A 220 4.52 3.76 -20.34
N VAL A 221 3.27 4.17 -20.26
CA VAL A 221 2.28 3.56 -19.38
C VAL A 221 1.43 2.61 -20.22
N LEU A 222 1.50 1.30 -19.90
CA LEU A 222 0.65 0.29 -20.54
C LEU A 222 -0.67 0.23 -19.78
N PRO A 223 -1.81 0.57 -20.40
CA PRO A 223 -3.06 0.77 -19.69
C PRO A 223 -3.78 -0.54 -19.36
N MET A 224 -4.56 -0.52 -18.29
CA MET A 224 -5.61 -1.50 -18.03
C MET A 224 -6.79 -1.31 -18.98
N LYS A 225 -7.58 -2.38 -19.21
CA LYS A 225 -8.90 -2.28 -19.85
C LYS A 225 -10.00 -2.55 -18.81
N ASN A 226 -11.16 -1.92 -18.99
CA ASN A 226 -12.38 -2.10 -18.16
C ASN A 226 -12.26 -1.68 -16.69
N TRP A 227 -11.21 -0.97 -16.29
CA TRP A 227 -11.13 -0.36 -14.96
C TRP A 227 -11.84 0.98 -14.93
N GLU A 228 -12.67 1.19 -13.92
CA GLU A 228 -13.36 2.44 -13.66
C GLU A 228 -12.90 3.00 -12.30
N ARG A 229 -12.74 4.31 -12.21
CA ARG A 229 -12.22 4.98 -11.00
C ARG A 229 -12.98 4.67 -9.71
N ALA A 230 -14.28 4.44 -9.80
CA ALA A 230 -15.12 4.13 -8.64
C ALA A 230 -14.98 2.68 -8.15
N MET A 231 -14.29 1.80 -8.89
CA MET A 231 -14.13 0.40 -8.50
C MET A 231 -13.25 0.25 -7.28
N TRP A 232 -13.71 -0.55 -6.35
CA TRP A 232 -12.90 -1.21 -5.34
C TRP A 232 -12.30 -2.49 -5.93
N PHE A 233 -11.22 -3.00 -5.33
CA PHE A 233 -10.49 -4.13 -5.91
C PHE A 233 -11.35 -5.38 -6.13
N ASP A 234 -12.25 -5.70 -5.18
CA ASP A 234 -13.18 -6.83 -5.27
C ASP A 234 -14.22 -6.70 -6.41
N GLN A 235 -14.38 -5.51 -6.97
CA GLN A 235 -15.24 -5.25 -8.13
C GLN A 235 -14.50 -5.39 -9.47
N THR A 236 -13.19 -5.57 -9.44
CA THR A 236 -12.37 -5.73 -10.66
C THR A 236 -12.43 -7.13 -11.27
N GLY A 237 -12.85 -8.12 -10.49
CA GLY A 237 -12.79 -9.53 -10.86
C GLY A 237 -11.37 -10.14 -10.78
N LEU A 238 -10.39 -9.38 -10.29
CA LEU A 238 -9.01 -9.84 -10.09
C LEU A 238 -8.87 -10.50 -8.71
N PRO A 239 -8.04 -11.56 -8.57
CA PRO A 239 -7.74 -12.14 -7.28
C PRO A 239 -6.80 -11.22 -6.47
N TRP A 240 -7.08 -11.05 -5.18
CA TRP A 240 -6.17 -10.35 -4.28
C TRP A 240 -4.93 -11.20 -4.01
N VAL A 241 -3.78 -10.67 -4.31
CA VAL A 241 -2.48 -11.21 -3.89
C VAL A 241 -1.83 -10.19 -2.98
N MET A 242 -1.37 -10.63 -1.82
CA MET A 242 -0.74 -9.76 -0.82
C MET A 242 0.45 -9.01 -1.43
N PRO A 243 0.39 -7.69 -1.54
CA PRO A 243 1.53 -6.92 -2.04
C PRO A 243 2.69 -6.90 -1.04
N SER A 244 2.39 -7.06 0.24
CA SER A 244 3.38 -7.25 1.31
C SER A 244 2.81 -8.16 2.40
N PRO A 245 3.65 -8.77 3.27
CA PRO A 245 3.20 -9.71 4.31
C PRO A 245 2.17 -9.15 5.29
N ASN A 246 2.19 -7.85 5.55
CA ASN A 246 1.23 -7.19 6.43
C ASN A 246 0.09 -6.49 5.68
N MET A 247 -0.16 -6.88 4.42
CA MET A 247 -1.29 -6.43 3.61
C MET A 247 -2.11 -7.63 3.10
N PRO A 248 -2.65 -8.47 4.02
CA PRO A 248 -3.24 -9.77 3.66
C PRO A 248 -4.55 -9.64 2.87
N THR A 249 -5.32 -8.60 3.08
CA THR A 249 -6.67 -8.46 2.52
C THR A 249 -6.96 -7.04 2.01
N LEU A 250 -8.01 -6.90 1.22
CA LEU A 250 -8.55 -5.60 0.84
C LEU A 250 -9.04 -4.80 2.07
N ASP A 251 -9.55 -5.48 3.11
CA ASP A 251 -9.97 -4.82 4.34
C ASP A 251 -8.79 -4.12 5.01
N THR A 252 -7.64 -4.79 5.05
CA THR A 252 -6.39 -4.19 5.54
C THR A 252 -5.99 -2.96 4.71
N ALA A 253 -6.04 -3.05 3.37
CA ALA A 253 -5.73 -1.91 2.50
C ALA A 253 -6.71 -0.74 2.70
N THR A 254 -7.98 -1.05 3.00
CA THR A 254 -9.04 -0.05 3.23
C THR A 254 -8.77 0.80 4.47
N VAL A 255 -8.29 0.20 5.56
CA VAL A 255 -8.01 0.91 6.82
C VAL A 255 -6.60 1.51 6.87
N TYR A 256 -5.68 1.03 6.04
CA TYR A 256 -4.27 1.36 6.07
C TYR A 256 -3.96 2.86 6.02
N PRO A 257 -4.65 3.74 5.24
CA PRO A 257 -4.34 5.17 5.21
C PRO A 257 -4.46 5.88 6.57
N GLY A 258 -5.26 5.34 7.49
CA GLY A 258 -5.36 5.85 8.87
C GLY A 258 -4.53 5.04 9.85
N MET A 259 -4.55 3.72 9.73
CA MET A 259 -3.94 2.84 10.71
C MET A 259 -2.41 2.77 10.61
N CYS A 260 -1.83 3.15 9.48
CA CYS A 260 -0.39 3.32 9.35
C CYS A 260 0.17 4.41 10.29
N LEU A 261 -0.63 5.41 10.68
CA LEU A 261 -0.22 6.45 11.64
C LEU A 261 0.21 5.86 12.99
N PHE A 262 -0.31 4.69 13.35
CA PHE A 262 0.06 4.00 14.59
C PHE A 262 1.51 3.52 14.61
N GLU A 263 2.16 3.38 13.46
CA GLU A 263 3.60 3.08 13.41
C GLU A 263 4.44 4.17 14.09
N ALA A 264 3.90 5.38 14.16
CA ALA A 264 4.52 6.53 14.81
C ALA A 264 4.19 6.67 16.32
N THR A 265 3.57 5.67 16.92
CA THR A 265 3.16 5.69 18.33
C THR A 265 3.68 4.47 19.07
N ASN A 266 3.51 4.45 20.39
CA ASN A 266 3.70 3.26 21.21
C ASN A 266 2.49 2.30 21.23
N ILE A 267 1.48 2.51 20.36
CA ILE A 267 0.33 1.62 20.21
C ILE A 267 0.65 0.59 19.12
N SER A 268 0.37 -0.70 19.37
CA SER A 268 0.47 -1.73 18.34
C SER A 268 -0.59 -1.52 17.26
N GLU A 269 -0.17 -1.53 16.01
CA GLU A 269 -1.04 -1.55 14.82
C GLU A 269 -1.43 -2.96 14.38
N GLY A 270 -1.28 -3.95 15.27
CA GLY A 270 -1.66 -5.33 15.01
C GLY A 270 -0.67 -6.13 14.17
N ARG A 271 0.53 -5.62 13.86
CA ARG A 271 1.61 -6.45 13.29
C ARG A 271 1.93 -7.58 14.27
N GLY A 272 2.30 -8.74 13.75
CA GLY A 272 2.48 -9.94 14.56
C GLY A 272 1.18 -10.64 14.95
N THR A 273 0.06 -10.22 14.36
CA THR A 273 -1.25 -10.89 14.45
C THR A 273 -1.74 -11.29 13.07
N THR A 274 -2.92 -11.94 13.00
CA THR A 274 -3.56 -12.32 11.73
C THR A 274 -4.31 -11.17 11.05
N ARG A 275 -4.42 -9.99 11.70
CA ARG A 275 -5.17 -8.81 11.22
C ARG A 275 -4.37 -7.52 11.40
N PRO A 276 -3.20 -7.39 10.75
CA PRO A 276 -2.41 -6.17 10.83
C PRO A 276 -3.22 -4.98 10.33
N PHE A 277 -3.08 -3.85 11.02
CA PHE A 277 -3.80 -2.59 10.79
C PHE A 277 -5.32 -2.63 11.03
N GLU A 278 -5.95 -3.81 11.08
CA GLU A 278 -7.38 -3.94 11.38
C GLU A 278 -7.66 -4.02 12.88
N ILE A 279 -6.64 -4.39 13.68
CA ILE A 279 -6.66 -4.36 15.15
C ILE A 279 -5.54 -3.48 15.67
N PHE A 280 -5.78 -2.84 16.79
CA PHE A 280 -4.79 -1.98 17.44
C PHE A 280 -5.00 -1.97 18.95
N GLY A 281 -3.92 -1.69 19.71
CA GLY A 281 -4.00 -1.65 21.16
C GLY A 281 -2.65 -1.67 21.84
N ALA A 282 -2.69 -1.70 23.17
CA ALA A 282 -1.50 -1.75 24.04
C ALA A 282 -1.83 -2.45 25.38
N PRO A 283 -0.82 -2.88 26.15
CA PRO A 283 -1.06 -3.51 27.47
C PRO A 283 -1.77 -2.61 28.50
N PHE A 284 -1.63 -1.28 28.35
CA PHE A 284 -2.25 -0.32 29.26
C PHE A 284 -3.67 0.09 28.87
N ILE A 285 -4.18 -0.38 27.72
CA ILE A 285 -5.52 -0.02 27.23
C ILE A 285 -6.58 -0.97 27.79
N ASP A 286 -7.62 -0.38 28.36
CA ASP A 286 -8.90 -1.05 28.64
C ASP A 286 -9.74 -1.10 27.36
N ALA A 287 -9.96 -2.31 26.85
CA ALA A 287 -10.60 -2.53 25.55
C ALA A 287 -12.09 -2.11 25.53
N GLU A 288 -12.83 -2.34 26.63
CA GLU A 288 -14.24 -1.96 26.74
C GLU A 288 -14.37 -0.43 26.77
N ARG A 289 -13.57 0.23 27.60
CA ARG A 289 -13.53 1.69 27.71
C ARG A 289 -13.23 2.35 26.37
N LEU A 290 -12.16 1.87 25.68
CA LEU A 290 -11.75 2.42 24.39
C LEU A 290 -12.80 2.21 23.30
N SER A 291 -13.35 1.00 23.16
CA SER A 291 -14.37 0.70 22.14
C SER A 291 -15.65 1.48 22.36
N THR A 292 -16.06 1.68 23.61
CA THR A 292 -17.22 2.51 23.99
C THR A 292 -17.00 3.97 23.59
N GLU A 293 -15.85 4.56 23.90
CA GLU A 293 -15.49 5.93 23.54
C GLU A 293 -15.51 6.11 22.01
N LEU A 294 -14.82 5.22 21.27
CA LEU A 294 -14.72 5.30 19.83
C LEU A 294 -16.09 5.16 19.11
N ASN A 295 -16.96 4.27 19.57
CA ASN A 295 -18.32 4.16 19.04
C ASN A 295 -19.18 5.39 19.40
N GLY A 296 -18.87 6.05 20.52
CA GLY A 296 -19.49 7.32 20.93
C GLY A 296 -19.22 8.46 19.95
N LEU A 297 -18.08 8.45 19.25
CA LEU A 297 -17.73 9.45 18.23
C LEU A 297 -18.58 9.35 16.96
N LYS A 298 -19.26 8.21 16.72
CA LYS A 298 -20.14 7.99 15.56
C LYS A 298 -19.45 8.23 14.22
N LEU A 299 -18.19 7.81 14.10
CA LEU A 299 -17.41 7.98 12.87
C LEU A 299 -18.11 7.28 11.68
N PRO A 300 -18.08 7.88 10.48
CA PRO A 300 -18.85 7.38 9.37
C PRO A 300 -18.31 6.04 8.84
N GLY A 301 -19.21 5.07 8.67
CA GLY A 301 -18.91 3.80 8.00
C GLY A 301 -18.03 2.82 8.76
N VAL A 302 -17.80 3.02 10.07
CA VAL A 302 -16.96 2.15 10.90
C VAL A 302 -17.63 1.89 12.26
N LEU A 303 -17.40 0.69 12.79
CA LEU A 303 -17.71 0.29 14.16
C LEU A 303 -16.46 -0.30 14.82
N PHE A 304 -16.35 -0.15 16.13
CA PHE A 304 -15.24 -0.64 16.92
C PHE A 304 -15.70 -1.73 17.87
N ARG A 305 -15.15 -2.92 17.73
CA ARG A 305 -15.36 -4.03 18.66
C ARG A 305 -14.20 -4.10 19.64
N GLU A 306 -14.47 -4.24 20.93
CA GLU A 306 -13.44 -4.55 21.90
C GLU A 306 -12.63 -5.78 21.47
N ASN A 307 -11.32 -5.76 21.65
CA ASN A 307 -10.46 -6.84 21.23
C ASN A 307 -9.26 -6.98 22.17
N TYR A 308 -8.90 -8.24 22.46
CA TYR A 308 -7.69 -8.59 23.15
C TYR A 308 -6.82 -9.44 22.23
N PHE A 309 -5.52 -9.15 22.20
CA PHE A 309 -4.60 -9.86 21.31
C PHE A 309 -3.18 -9.87 21.87
N GLN A 310 -2.36 -10.80 21.39
CA GLN A 310 -0.97 -10.95 21.77
C GLN A 310 -0.12 -11.02 20.50
N PRO A 311 0.61 -9.95 20.12
CA PRO A 311 1.47 -9.95 18.96
C PRO A 311 2.61 -10.97 19.10
N THR A 312 3.01 -11.61 18.00
CA THR A 312 4.14 -12.55 17.98
C THR A 312 5.48 -11.89 17.65
N PHE A 313 5.46 -10.71 17.06
CA PHE A 313 6.62 -9.85 16.79
C PHE A 313 6.19 -8.38 16.79
N GLN A 314 7.12 -7.43 16.67
CA GLN A 314 6.92 -5.99 16.77
C GLN A 314 6.54 -5.53 18.19
N LYS A 315 5.80 -4.42 18.28
CA LYS A 315 5.38 -3.81 19.53
C LYS A 315 4.63 -4.80 20.41
N PHE A 316 5.04 -4.88 21.66
CA PHE A 316 4.43 -5.74 22.69
C PHE A 316 4.42 -7.23 22.36
N ALA A 317 5.40 -7.73 21.60
CA ALA A 317 5.53 -9.15 21.30
C ALA A 317 5.46 -9.99 22.58
N GLY A 318 4.57 -11.00 22.61
CA GLY A 318 4.36 -11.87 23.76
C GLY A 318 3.57 -11.26 24.93
N GLN A 319 3.09 -10.01 24.83
CA GLN A 319 2.29 -9.36 25.85
C GLN A 319 0.81 -9.30 25.45
N LEU A 320 -0.08 -9.42 26.42
CA LEU A 320 -1.50 -9.22 26.21
C LEU A 320 -1.80 -7.71 26.06
N CYS A 321 -2.37 -7.34 24.91
CA CYS A 321 -2.85 -6.00 24.63
C CYS A 321 -4.38 -5.96 24.67
N GLY A 322 -4.93 -4.95 25.32
CA GLY A 322 -6.31 -4.53 25.14
C GLY A 322 -6.38 -3.49 24.03
N GLY A 323 -7.51 -3.43 23.33
CA GLY A 323 -7.70 -2.47 22.23
C GLY A 323 -9.00 -2.68 21.49
N ALA A 324 -8.99 -2.37 20.20
CA ALA A 324 -10.18 -2.55 19.37
C ALA A 324 -9.85 -3.15 18.00
N GLN A 325 -10.87 -3.76 17.39
CA GLN A 325 -10.89 -4.11 15.98
C GLN A 325 -11.81 -3.14 15.23
N LEU A 326 -11.33 -2.61 14.10
CA LEU A 326 -12.14 -1.82 13.17
C LEU A 326 -12.98 -2.76 12.31
N HIS A 327 -14.25 -2.44 12.19
CA HIS A 327 -15.17 -3.09 11.25
C HIS A 327 -15.71 -2.02 10.31
N VAL A 328 -15.21 -1.99 9.08
CA VAL A 328 -15.74 -1.11 8.04
C VAL A 328 -17.09 -1.68 7.57
N VAL A 329 -18.18 -1.00 7.93
CA VAL A 329 -19.55 -1.41 7.62
C VAL A 329 -20.14 -0.69 6.40
N ASP A 330 -19.55 0.44 6.02
CA ASP A 330 -19.90 1.21 4.83
C ASP A 330 -18.61 1.90 4.28
N ARG A 331 -17.95 1.25 3.33
CA ARG A 331 -16.67 1.70 2.80
C ARG A 331 -16.76 2.98 1.95
N ASP A 332 -17.94 3.31 1.43
CA ASP A 332 -18.13 4.54 0.65
C ASP A 332 -18.21 5.77 1.55
N ARG A 333 -18.70 5.58 2.78
CA ARG A 333 -18.74 6.63 3.82
C ARG A 333 -17.47 6.64 4.68
N PHE A 334 -16.77 5.53 4.79
CA PHE A 334 -15.60 5.39 5.65
C PHE A 334 -14.48 6.35 5.22
N ARG A 335 -13.88 7.02 6.21
CA ARG A 335 -12.76 7.96 6.05
C ARG A 335 -11.58 7.46 6.86
N PRO A 336 -10.72 6.61 6.27
CA PRO A 336 -9.64 5.97 7.01
C PRO A 336 -8.67 6.95 7.69
N PHE A 337 -8.22 8.00 7.00
CA PHE A 337 -7.27 8.94 7.58
C PHE A 337 -7.88 9.71 8.76
N GLU A 338 -9.07 10.27 8.59
CA GLU A 338 -9.81 10.94 9.65
C GLU A 338 -10.06 10.01 10.83
N THR A 339 -10.48 8.77 10.56
CA THR A 339 -10.67 7.74 11.59
C THR A 339 -9.40 7.48 12.39
N GLY A 340 -8.24 7.34 11.73
CA GLY A 340 -6.95 7.14 12.39
C GLY A 340 -6.59 8.31 13.32
N ILE A 341 -6.81 9.55 12.87
CA ILE A 341 -6.61 10.76 13.68
C ILE A 341 -7.50 10.74 14.94
N GLU A 342 -8.80 10.46 14.77
CA GLU A 342 -9.76 10.44 15.89
C GLU A 342 -9.46 9.32 16.90
N ILE A 343 -9.02 8.15 16.44
CA ILE A 343 -8.59 7.07 17.36
C ILE A 343 -7.39 7.51 18.19
N ILE A 344 -6.38 8.11 17.55
CA ILE A 344 -5.18 8.60 18.26
C ILE A 344 -5.56 9.69 19.28
N ARG A 345 -6.44 10.62 18.92
CA ARG A 345 -6.97 11.65 19.85
C ARG A 345 -7.66 11.03 21.04
N ALA A 346 -8.55 10.05 20.82
CA ALA A 346 -9.25 9.35 21.89
C ALA A 346 -8.27 8.64 22.84
N ILE A 347 -7.27 7.93 22.30
CA ILE A 347 -6.27 7.23 23.12
C ILE A 347 -5.44 8.24 23.93
N ARG A 348 -4.97 9.35 23.34
CA ARG A 348 -4.24 10.42 24.06
C ARG A 348 -5.08 11.00 25.20
N SER A 349 -6.37 11.23 24.97
CA SER A 349 -7.28 11.75 26.00
C SER A 349 -7.54 10.75 27.12
N LEU A 350 -7.70 9.47 26.81
CA LEU A 350 -7.99 8.41 27.79
C LEU A 350 -6.75 7.97 28.60
N TYR A 351 -5.56 8.03 27.98
CA TYR A 351 -4.30 7.51 28.52
C TYR A 351 -3.15 8.53 28.39
N PRO A 352 -3.29 9.76 28.90
CA PRO A 352 -2.32 10.84 28.66
C PRO A 352 -0.94 10.58 29.28
N ASN A 353 -0.85 9.71 30.30
CA ASN A 353 0.42 9.37 30.94
C ASN A 353 1.13 8.14 30.34
N ASP A 354 0.44 7.39 29.48
CA ASP A 354 0.91 6.14 28.90
C ASP A 354 1.16 6.25 27.40
N PHE A 355 0.48 7.18 26.72
CA PHE A 355 0.64 7.41 25.28
C PHE A 355 1.95 8.13 24.99
N GLU A 356 2.69 7.63 24.01
CA GLU A 356 3.95 8.24 23.56
C GLU A 356 4.04 8.28 22.03
N TRP A 357 4.58 9.37 21.50
CA TRP A 357 5.06 9.42 20.13
C TRP A 357 6.37 8.66 20.00
N LYS A 358 6.49 7.82 18.97
CA LYS A 358 7.75 7.16 18.65
C LYS A 358 8.80 8.20 18.27
N GLN A 359 10.02 7.98 18.72
CA GLN A 359 11.17 8.81 18.38
C GLN A 359 11.82 8.31 17.07
N PRO A 360 12.52 9.19 16.32
CA PRO A 360 13.31 8.76 15.17
C PRO A 360 14.38 7.72 15.57
N PRO A 361 14.89 6.90 14.63
CA PRO A 361 14.64 6.97 13.19
C PRO A 361 13.37 6.26 12.73
N TYR A 362 12.82 6.71 11.58
CA TYR A 362 11.73 6.03 10.89
C TYR A 362 11.92 6.11 9.37
N GLU A 363 11.91 4.98 8.68
CA GLU A 363 12.12 4.86 7.23
C GLU A 363 13.27 5.74 6.71
N TYR A 364 14.43 5.65 7.43
CA TYR A 364 15.69 6.38 7.18
C TYR A 364 15.67 7.88 7.48
N GLU A 365 14.54 8.46 7.89
CA GLU A 365 14.48 9.78 8.50
C GLU A 365 15.00 9.71 9.96
N ARG A 366 15.89 10.62 10.33
CA ARG A 366 16.62 10.57 11.62
C ARG A 366 16.35 11.75 12.54
N GLU A 367 15.70 12.80 12.05
CA GLU A 367 15.52 14.06 12.76
C GLU A 367 14.04 14.31 13.10
N LYS A 368 13.14 14.08 12.13
CA LYS A 368 11.72 14.36 12.30
C LYS A 368 11.01 13.25 13.04
N LEU A 369 9.99 13.61 13.80
CA LEU A 369 9.13 12.60 14.42
C LEU A 369 8.46 11.71 13.36
N PRO A 370 8.37 10.39 13.57
CA PRO A 370 7.68 9.48 12.67
C PRO A 370 6.26 9.94 12.31
N ILE A 371 5.53 10.53 13.26
CA ILE A 371 4.18 11.04 12.98
C ILE A 371 4.20 12.21 11.99
N GLU A 372 5.16 13.12 12.06
CA GLU A 372 5.29 14.23 11.13
C GLU A 372 5.66 13.75 9.73
N VAL A 373 6.51 12.72 9.66
CA VAL A 373 6.87 12.05 8.40
C VAL A 373 5.62 11.44 7.74
N LEU A 374 4.79 10.75 8.51
CA LEU A 374 3.56 10.15 8.03
C LEU A 374 2.48 11.19 7.69
N LEU A 375 2.29 12.21 8.52
CA LEU A 375 1.39 13.31 8.21
C LEU A 375 1.86 14.11 6.98
N GLY A 376 3.19 14.17 6.77
CA GLY A 376 3.79 15.01 5.75
C GLY A 376 3.69 16.50 6.10
N GLY A 377 3.79 16.80 7.38
CA GLY A 377 3.64 18.14 7.95
C GLY A 377 3.76 18.11 9.47
N PRO A 378 3.70 19.28 10.14
CA PRO A 378 3.87 19.38 11.58
C PRO A 378 2.72 18.68 12.32
N VAL A 379 3.05 18.06 13.48
CA VAL A 379 2.13 17.27 14.31
C VAL A 379 0.98 18.11 14.88
N ASP A 380 1.26 19.35 15.27
CA ASP A 380 0.31 20.30 15.86
C ASP A 380 -0.86 20.64 14.93
N ARG A 381 -0.71 20.45 13.63
CA ARG A 381 -1.81 20.61 12.67
C ARG A 381 -3.01 19.70 12.97
N PHE A 382 -2.77 18.54 13.59
CA PHE A 382 -3.79 17.51 13.83
C PHE A 382 -3.95 17.16 15.30
N PHE A 383 -2.95 17.44 16.13
CA PHE A 383 -2.88 17.02 17.51
C PHE A 383 -2.36 18.19 18.36
N ASP A 384 -3.20 19.22 18.52
CA ASP A 384 -2.93 20.31 19.46
C ASP A 384 -2.82 19.73 20.89
N ASP A 385 -1.90 20.29 21.69
CA ASP A 385 -1.71 19.91 23.10
C ASP A 385 -2.83 20.44 24.00
#